data_1840e6ed7177c8e4cd96ff8df9ed4ae6
#
_entry.id   1840e6ed7177c8e4cd96ff8df9ed4ae6
#
_cell.length_a   1.000
_cell.length_b   1.000
_cell.length_c   1.000
_cell.angle_alpha   90.00
_cell.angle_beta   90.00
_cell.angle_gamma   90.00
#
_symmetry.space_group_name_H-M   'P 1'
#
loop_
_entity.id
_entity.type
_entity.pdbx_description
1 polymer ?
#
loop_
_entity_poly.entity_id
_entity_poly.type
_entity_poly.pdbx_seq_one_letter_code
_entity_poly.pdbx_strand_id
1 'polypeptide(L)'
;LIKDFIGNTPLRRDEFLSKRYRTNILIKEEFYNPGKSSKDRAAWFMVEDAIKRNKIVEGGTIVEASSGNTGISIALIAKELGYKSKIFVSASCSDEKIKLLESYGAEIERCDNSNGLHVFNSTQYLAQAFCSNNPNTYFTNQYYNSNNIKAHYKTTGPEIWQQTNAAVTHVLVGVGTGGSISGIGRFLKERNPQVKIWGVEPKNSVYHLFMKNKPIPEEEVRFDAIEGIGRTFIPGAFDKQVVDHIFQIGKDKSVSMAHQYLEEQGELLGFSSAAVLAALDEHVDKMNLKEDDQLVLFFPDHGNRYINKLYQNHHPHKKIKENYNASI
;
A
#
# COMPACT_ATOMS: atom_id res chain seq x y z
N LEU A 1 -23.07 4.74 -6.28
CA LEU A 1 -22.38 4.63 -4.98
C LEU A 1 -20.87 4.60 -5.24
N ILE A 2 -20.09 5.10 -4.27
CA ILE A 2 -18.60 5.07 -4.36
C ILE A 2 -18.06 3.66 -4.67
N LYS A 3 -18.75 2.63 -4.22
CA LYS A 3 -18.43 1.23 -4.50
C LYS A 3 -18.21 0.95 -5.99
N ASP A 4 -18.99 1.57 -6.86
CA ASP A 4 -18.98 1.30 -8.30
C ASP A 4 -17.73 1.85 -8.97
N PHE A 5 -16.98 2.69 -8.26
CA PHE A 5 -15.71 3.31 -8.68
C PHE A 5 -14.49 2.69 -7.98
N ILE A 6 -14.68 1.79 -7.00
CA ILE A 6 -13.59 1.09 -6.33
C ILE A 6 -13.21 -0.14 -7.14
N GLY A 7 -11.93 -0.26 -7.47
CA GLY A 7 -11.43 -1.36 -8.29
C GLY A 7 -11.44 -1.03 -9.78
N ASN A 8 -11.30 -2.06 -10.59
CA ASN A 8 -11.14 -1.96 -12.05
C ASN A 8 -10.06 -0.92 -12.45
N THR A 9 -9.03 -0.83 -11.64
CA THR A 9 -7.92 0.09 -11.87
C THR A 9 -7.12 -0.33 -13.10
N PRO A 10 -6.49 0.61 -13.83
CA PRO A 10 -5.68 0.28 -14.98
C PRO A 10 -4.53 -0.67 -14.66
N LEU A 11 -4.21 -1.52 -15.63
CA LEU A 11 -2.95 -2.24 -15.71
C LEU A 11 -2.26 -1.75 -16.98
N ARG A 12 -1.27 -0.88 -16.84
CA ARG A 12 -0.58 -0.23 -17.96
C ARG A 12 0.78 -0.90 -18.21
N ARG A 13 1.08 -1.22 -19.46
CA ARG A 13 2.44 -1.60 -19.85
C ARG A 13 3.34 -0.37 -19.81
N ASP A 14 4.48 -0.50 -19.16
CA ASP A 14 5.53 0.52 -19.14
C ASP A 14 6.62 0.15 -20.15
N GLU A 15 6.64 0.81 -21.29
CA GLU A 15 7.57 0.52 -22.38
C GLU A 15 9.02 0.87 -22.04
N PHE A 16 9.23 1.93 -21.25
CA PHE A 16 10.55 2.34 -20.82
C PHE A 16 11.17 1.32 -19.88
N LEU A 17 10.46 0.91 -18.83
CA LEU A 17 10.92 -0.11 -17.89
C LEU A 17 11.03 -1.47 -18.59
N SER A 18 10.11 -1.83 -19.47
CA SER A 18 10.16 -3.10 -20.20
C SER A 18 11.43 -3.20 -21.06
N LYS A 19 11.79 -2.13 -21.74
CA LYS A 19 13.04 -2.06 -22.53
C LYS A 19 14.28 -2.10 -21.62
N ARG A 20 14.25 -1.36 -20.51
CA ARG A 20 15.36 -1.27 -19.54
C ARG A 20 15.70 -2.62 -18.92
N TYR A 21 14.68 -3.36 -18.49
CA TYR A 21 14.84 -4.64 -17.79
C TYR A 21 14.66 -5.87 -18.69
N ARG A 22 14.43 -5.70 -20.00
CA ARG A 22 14.27 -6.76 -21.01
C ARG A 22 13.23 -7.80 -20.62
N THR A 23 12.09 -7.33 -20.11
CA THR A 23 10.94 -8.17 -19.72
C THR A 23 9.67 -7.33 -19.81
N ASN A 24 8.48 -7.94 -19.87
CA ASN A 24 7.26 -7.14 -19.94
C ASN A 24 6.91 -6.61 -18.54
N ILE A 25 7.05 -5.31 -18.33
CA ILE A 25 6.69 -4.62 -17.09
C ILE A 25 5.30 -4.00 -17.22
N LEU A 26 4.43 -4.37 -16.31
CA LEU A 26 3.06 -3.87 -16.20
C LEU A 26 2.88 -3.19 -14.84
N ILE A 27 2.23 -2.03 -14.81
CA ILE A 27 1.98 -1.26 -13.59
C ILE A 27 0.49 -1.34 -13.25
N LYS A 28 0.17 -1.87 -12.06
CA LYS A 28 -1.18 -1.84 -11.50
C LYS A 28 -1.38 -0.53 -10.74
N GLU A 29 -2.16 0.38 -11.29
CA GLU A 29 -2.26 1.79 -10.86
C GLU A 29 -3.42 2.00 -9.89
N GLU A 30 -3.21 1.67 -8.61
CA GLU A 30 -4.26 1.72 -7.59
C GLU A 30 -4.69 3.14 -7.17
N PHE A 31 -3.96 4.17 -7.58
CA PHE A 31 -4.32 5.57 -7.35
C PHE A 31 -5.52 6.05 -8.20
N TYR A 32 -6.03 5.22 -9.09
CA TYR A 32 -7.28 5.48 -9.80
C TYR A 32 -8.53 5.18 -8.95
N ASN A 33 -8.40 4.50 -7.81
CA ASN A 33 -9.49 4.41 -6.85
C ASN A 33 -9.94 5.81 -6.35
N PRO A 34 -11.20 5.99 -5.90
CA PRO A 34 -11.76 7.28 -5.47
C PRO A 34 -10.92 7.99 -4.40
N GLY A 35 -10.51 7.27 -3.36
CA GLY A 35 -9.62 7.77 -2.30
C GLY A 35 -8.13 7.78 -2.69
N LYS A 36 -7.83 7.58 -3.99
CA LYS A 36 -6.47 7.65 -4.57
C LYS A 36 -5.49 6.64 -4.01
N SER A 37 -5.97 5.48 -3.56
CA SER A 37 -5.10 4.38 -3.16
C SER A 37 -5.78 3.01 -3.16
N SER A 38 -4.98 1.96 -3.08
CA SER A 38 -5.43 0.57 -2.93
C SER A 38 -6.25 0.31 -1.67
N LYS A 39 -6.19 1.20 -0.69
CA LYS A 39 -6.86 1.04 0.60
C LYS A 39 -8.38 1.17 0.51
N ASP A 40 -8.90 1.82 -0.53
CA ASP A 40 -10.34 1.89 -0.78
C ASP A 40 -10.96 0.48 -0.88
N ARG A 41 -10.24 -0.46 -1.50
CA ARG A 41 -10.69 -1.85 -1.62
C ARG A 41 -10.83 -2.50 -0.25
N ALA A 42 -9.78 -2.46 0.56
CA ALA A 42 -9.80 -3.05 1.89
C ALA A 42 -10.82 -2.36 2.80
N ALA A 43 -10.86 -1.03 2.79
CA ALA A 43 -11.79 -0.23 3.58
C ALA A 43 -13.24 -0.58 3.23
N TRP A 44 -13.57 -0.64 1.93
CA TRP A 44 -14.91 -1.04 1.49
C TRP A 44 -15.32 -2.42 2.02
N PHE A 45 -14.47 -3.43 1.82
CA PHE A 45 -14.78 -4.80 2.25
C PHE A 45 -14.92 -4.94 3.77
N MET A 46 -14.10 -4.21 4.54
CA MET A 46 -14.19 -4.21 6.01
C MET A 46 -15.48 -3.56 6.50
N VAL A 47 -15.88 -2.43 5.92
CA VAL A 47 -17.08 -1.69 6.29
C VAL A 47 -18.33 -2.43 5.82
N GLU A 48 -18.37 -2.89 4.57
CA GLU A 48 -19.52 -3.62 4.02
C GLU A 48 -19.82 -4.91 4.83
N ASP A 49 -18.78 -5.67 5.21
CA ASP A 49 -18.94 -6.88 6.05
C ASP A 49 -19.47 -6.53 7.44
N ALA A 50 -18.99 -5.42 8.03
CA ALA A 50 -19.47 -4.98 9.34
C ALA A 50 -20.97 -4.62 9.32
N ILE A 51 -21.41 -3.91 8.28
CA ILE A 51 -22.81 -3.55 8.09
C ILE A 51 -23.64 -4.81 7.86
N LYS A 52 -23.25 -5.69 6.94
CA LYS A 52 -23.97 -6.95 6.63
C LYS A 52 -24.11 -7.88 7.83
N ARG A 53 -23.17 -7.83 8.77
CA ARG A 53 -23.18 -8.63 10.00
C ARG A 53 -23.76 -7.91 11.20
N ASN A 54 -24.35 -6.73 11.01
CA ASN A 54 -24.90 -5.89 12.08
C ASN A 54 -23.88 -5.59 13.20
N LYS A 55 -22.58 -5.52 12.87
CA LYS A 55 -21.53 -5.08 13.82
C LYS A 55 -21.55 -3.57 14.05
N ILE A 56 -22.16 -2.85 13.12
CA ILE A 56 -22.47 -1.43 13.20
C ILE A 56 -23.83 -1.21 12.52
N VAL A 57 -24.65 -0.35 13.09
CA VAL A 57 -25.95 0.02 12.53
C VAL A 57 -25.98 1.50 12.17
N GLU A 58 -27.04 1.94 11.48
CA GLU A 58 -27.21 3.33 11.05
C GLU A 58 -26.91 4.35 12.16
N GLY A 59 -26.24 5.45 11.79
CA GLY A 59 -25.79 6.49 12.72
C GLY A 59 -24.55 6.13 13.56
N GLY A 60 -24.00 4.93 13.39
CA GLY A 60 -22.81 4.47 14.09
C GLY A 60 -21.52 5.14 13.64
N THR A 61 -20.44 4.88 14.37
CA THR A 61 -19.11 5.45 14.09
C THR A 61 -18.13 4.36 13.65
N ILE A 62 -17.59 4.49 12.45
CA ILE A 62 -16.50 3.64 11.95
C ILE A 62 -15.18 4.19 12.47
N VAL A 63 -14.39 3.35 13.08
CA VAL A 63 -13.14 3.71 13.75
C VAL A 63 -11.95 3.06 13.06
N GLU A 64 -10.87 3.80 12.84
CA GLU A 64 -9.60 3.26 12.34
C GLU A 64 -8.41 3.96 12.99
N ALA A 65 -7.30 3.24 13.11
CA ALA A 65 -6.03 3.74 13.63
C ALA A 65 -5.04 3.88 12.47
N SER A 66 -5.12 4.98 11.73
CA SER A 66 -4.26 5.22 10.56
C SER A 66 -4.22 6.69 10.16
N SER A 67 -3.03 7.28 10.16
CA SER A 67 -2.77 8.61 9.61
C SER A 67 -2.54 8.61 8.08
N GLY A 68 -2.62 7.44 7.43
CA GLY A 68 -2.35 7.27 6.00
C GLY A 68 -3.60 6.94 5.18
N ASN A 69 -3.37 6.24 4.08
CA ASN A 69 -4.38 5.92 3.08
C ASN A 69 -5.62 5.22 3.64
N THR A 70 -5.47 4.34 4.65
CA THR A 70 -6.61 3.63 5.24
C THR A 70 -7.55 4.59 5.95
N GLY A 71 -7.01 5.52 6.75
CA GLY A 71 -7.83 6.54 7.41
C GLY A 71 -8.64 7.37 6.40
N ILE A 72 -8.00 7.79 5.30
CA ILE A 72 -8.64 8.52 4.20
C ILE A 72 -9.78 7.70 3.58
N SER A 73 -9.50 6.43 3.24
CA SER A 73 -10.50 5.55 2.63
C SER A 73 -11.69 5.30 3.56
N ILE A 74 -11.45 5.10 4.87
CA ILE A 74 -12.50 4.92 5.87
C ILE A 74 -13.35 6.20 6.01
N ALA A 75 -12.72 7.37 6.11
CA ALA A 75 -13.44 8.65 6.22
C ALA A 75 -14.34 8.90 4.99
N LEU A 76 -13.80 8.66 3.79
CA LEU A 76 -14.52 8.79 2.53
C LEU A 76 -15.72 7.84 2.44
N ILE A 77 -15.53 6.55 2.75
CA ILE A 77 -16.58 5.53 2.69
C ILE A 77 -17.64 5.78 3.77
N ALA A 78 -17.23 6.13 4.98
CA ALA A 78 -18.16 6.45 6.06
C ALA A 78 -19.08 7.62 5.67
N LYS A 79 -18.51 8.71 5.16
CA LYS A 79 -19.27 9.87 4.66
C LYS A 79 -20.28 9.48 3.58
N GLU A 80 -19.87 8.69 2.60
CA GLU A 80 -20.74 8.24 1.50
C GLU A 80 -21.92 7.37 2.00
N LEU A 81 -21.68 6.55 3.01
CA LEU A 81 -22.67 5.63 3.56
C LEU A 81 -23.50 6.25 4.71
N GLY A 82 -23.27 7.52 5.06
CA GLY A 82 -24.00 8.19 6.15
C GLY A 82 -23.57 7.78 7.56
N TYR A 83 -22.39 7.18 7.71
CA TYR A 83 -21.79 6.87 9.01
C TYR A 83 -20.86 7.98 9.47
N LYS A 84 -20.66 8.09 10.77
CA LYS A 84 -19.58 8.90 11.35
C LYS A 84 -18.26 8.15 11.18
N SER A 85 -17.15 8.88 11.17
CA SER A 85 -15.79 8.28 11.23
C SER A 85 -14.96 8.94 12.30
N LYS A 86 -14.21 8.13 13.07
CA LYS A 86 -13.23 8.58 14.05
C LYS A 86 -11.88 7.93 13.74
N ILE A 87 -10.87 8.77 13.51
CA ILE A 87 -9.53 8.32 13.09
C ILE A 87 -8.51 8.67 14.16
N PHE A 88 -7.89 7.65 14.71
CA PHE A 88 -6.79 7.77 15.65
C PHE A 88 -5.48 7.89 14.86
N VAL A 89 -4.76 8.99 15.05
CA VAL A 89 -3.53 9.30 14.31
C VAL A 89 -2.36 9.50 15.28
N SER A 90 -1.14 9.25 14.81
CA SER A 90 0.06 9.58 15.59
C SER A 90 0.12 11.08 15.89
N ALA A 91 0.65 11.46 17.06
CA ALA A 91 0.93 12.86 17.40
C ALA A 91 1.82 13.55 16.35
N SER A 92 2.69 12.80 15.67
CA SER A 92 3.55 13.29 14.58
C SER A 92 2.85 13.37 13.21
N CYS A 93 1.54 13.10 13.14
CA CYS A 93 0.79 13.26 11.88
C CYS A 93 0.77 14.71 11.43
N SER A 94 1.10 14.95 10.15
CA SER A 94 1.13 16.32 9.61
C SER A 94 -0.27 16.95 9.57
N ASP A 95 -0.33 18.27 9.77
CA ASP A 95 -1.59 19.02 9.74
C ASP A 95 -2.28 18.94 8.38
N GLU A 96 -1.52 18.79 7.28
CA GLU A 96 -2.04 18.60 5.94
C GLU A 96 -2.88 17.31 5.85
N LYS A 97 -2.38 16.19 6.41
CA LYS A 97 -3.11 14.92 6.46
C LYS A 97 -4.35 15.00 7.34
N ILE A 98 -4.26 15.71 8.45
CA ILE A 98 -5.40 15.93 9.35
C ILE A 98 -6.48 16.73 8.64
N LYS A 99 -6.14 17.85 8.03
CA LYS A 99 -7.08 18.67 7.24
C LYS A 99 -7.75 17.86 6.13
N LEU A 100 -7.00 16.95 5.47
CA LEU A 100 -7.58 16.07 4.47
C LEU A 100 -8.61 15.11 5.08
N LEU A 101 -8.30 14.47 6.20
CA LEU A 101 -9.24 13.58 6.91
C LEU A 101 -10.50 14.34 7.37
N GLU A 102 -10.32 15.52 7.97
CA GLU A 102 -11.42 16.40 8.41
C GLU A 102 -12.30 16.88 7.25
N SER A 103 -11.73 17.11 6.05
CA SER A 103 -12.49 17.47 4.85
C SER A 103 -13.47 16.37 4.40
N TYR A 104 -13.17 15.13 4.74
CA TYR A 104 -14.08 14.00 4.57
C TYR A 104 -15.03 13.82 5.76
N GLY A 105 -14.98 14.71 6.77
CA GLY A 105 -15.86 14.67 7.93
C GLY A 105 -15.41 13.72 9.04
N ALA A 106 -14.13 13.31 9.06
CA ALA A 106 -13.61 12.49 10.13
C ALA A 106 -13.35 13.29 11.40
N GLU A 107 -13.73 12.74 12.54
CA GLU A 107 -13.25 13.17 13.86
C GLU A 107 -11.84 12.62 14.06
N ILE A 108 -10.89 13.46 14.47
CA ILE A 108 -9.49 13.09 14.61
C ILE A 108 -9.08 13.08 16.07
N GLU A 109 -8.39 12.01 16.47
CA GLU A 109 -7.72 11.93 17.78
C GLU A 109 -6.22 11.70 17.62
N ARG A 110 -5.40 12.62 18.15
CA ARG A 110 -3.95 12.51 18.14
C ARG A 110 -3.47 11.69 19.34
N CYS A 111 -2.65 10.67 19.09
CA CYS A 111 -2.17 9.73 20.11
C CYS A 111 -0.66 9.69 20.13
N ASP A 112 -0.09 9.48 21.30
CA ASP A 112 1.33 9.22 21.45
C ASP A 112 1.65 7.77 21.06
N ASN A 113 2.44 7.62 19.98
CA ASN A 113 2.94 6.32 19.49
C ASN A 113 4.44 6.12 19.78
N SER A 114 5.03 6.91 20.66
CA SER A 114 6.47 6.88 20.94
C SER A 114 6.98 5.49 21.35
N ASN A 115 6.12 4.68 21.98
CA ASN A 115 6.45 3.35 22.49
C ASN A 115 5.99 2.19 21.59
N GLY A 116 5.52 2.47 20.35
CA GLY A 116 5.07 1.43 19.40
C GLY A 116 3.56 1.27 19.29
N LEU A 117 3.11 0.44 18.34
CA LEU A 117 1.69 0.32 17.97
C LEU A 117 0.85 -0.57 18.90
N HIS A 118 1.46 -1.44 19.66
CA HIS A 118 0.76 -2.40 20.55
C HIS A 118 0.85 -2.05 22.03
N VAL A 119 1.39 -0.88 22.34
CA VAL A 119 1.59 -0.42 23.71
C VAL A 119 0.39 0.39 24.17
N PHE A 120 0.20 0.44 25.49
CA PHE A 120 -0.78 1.32 26.14
C PHE A 120 -0.65 2.75 25.59
N ASN A 121 -1.79 3.39 25.29
CA ASN A 121 -1.91 4.69 24.65
C ASN A 121 -1.49 4.79 23.16
N SER A 122 -1.11 3.70 22.50
CA SER A 122 -0.93 3.70 21.04
C SER A 122 -2.25 3.93 20.29
N THR A 123 -2.15 4.35 19.04
CA THR A 123 -3.35 4.55 18.18
C THR A 123 -4.22 3.29 18.10
N GLN A 124 -3.62 2.09 17.99
CA GLN A 124 -4.35 0.82 17.91
C GLN A 124 -5.05 0.51 19.23
N TYR A 125 -4.36 0.69 20.35
CA TYR A 125 -4.92 0.47 21.67
C TYR A 125 -6.10 1.41 21.93
N LEU A 126 -5.93 2.71 21.67
CA LEU A 126 -6.95 3.71 21.93
C LEU A 126 -8.18 3.54 21.02
N ALA A 127 -7.98 3.20 19.73
CA ALA A 127 -9.08 2.88 18.83
C ALA A 127 -9.90 1.67 19.32
N GLN A 128 -9.22 0.61 19.77
CA GLN A 128 -9.88 -0.56 20.34
C GLN A 128 -10.61 -0.23 21.65
N ALA A 129 -9.96 0.52 22.54
CA ALA A 129 -10.56 0.93 23.82
C ALA A 129 -11.78 1.84 23.61
N PHE A 130 -11.71 2.76 22.65
CA PHE A 130 -12.85 3.59 22.26
C PHE A 130 -14.05 2.74 21.85
N CYS A 131 -13.85 1.76 20.98
CA CYS A 131 -14.93 0.88 20.55
C CYS A 131 -15.48 0.00 21.67
N SER A 132 -14.63 -0.42 22.60
CA SER A 132 -15.08 -1.22 23.76
C SER A 132 -15.96 -0.42 24.74
N ASN A 133 -15.80 0.90 24.79
CA ASN A 133 -16.52 1.79 25.71
C ASN A 133 -17.68 2.57 25.06
N ASN A 134 -17.85 2.49 23.74
CA ASN A 134 -18.87 3.24 23.03
C ASN A 134 -19.74 2.27 22.19
N PRO A 135 -21.03 2.19 22.45
CA PRO A 135 -21.94 1.36 21.65
C PRO A 135 -22.05 1.90 20.21
N ASN A 136 -22.45 1.03 19.29
CA ASN A 136 -22.60 1.33 17.86
C ASN A 136 -21.33 1.95 17.23
N THR A 137 -20.17 1.41 17.59
CA THR A 137 -18.88 1.73 17.01
C THR A 137 -18.24 0.47 16.44
N TYR A 138 -17.45 0.60 15.37
CA TYR A 138 -16.77 -0.52 14.74
C TYR A 138 -15.33 -0.16 14.40
N PHE A 139 -14.37 -0.84 15.03
CA PHE A 139 -12.95 -0.72 14.71
C PHE A 139 -12.62 -1.64 13.52
N THR A 140 -12.22 -1.06 12.40
CA THR A 140 -11.92 -1.79 11.16
C THR A 140 -10.69 -2.67 11.29
N ASN A 141 -9.69 -2.27 12.08
CA ASN A 141 -8.50 -3.05 12.44
C ASN A 141 -7.83 -3.72 11.24
N GLN A 142 -7.32 -2.91 10.31
CA GLN A 142 -6.75 -3.37 9.05
C GLN A 142 -5.66 -4.45 9.15
N TYR A 143 -4.98 -4.55 10.30
CA TYR A 143 -3.90 -5.52 10.49
C TYR A 143 -4.39 -6.95 10.73
N TYR A 144 -5.59 -7.11 11.29
CA TYR A 144 -6.12 -8.42 11.69
C TYR A 144 -7.46 -8.75 11.02
N ASN A 145 -8.07 -7.81 10.31
CA ASN A 145 -9.34 -8.03 9.64
C ASN A 145 -9.13 -8.82 8.33
N SER A 146 -9.64 -10.03 8.28
CA SER A 146 -9.54 -10.92 7.11
C SER A 146 -10.16 -10.35 5.83
N ASN A 147 -11.07 -9.38 5.96
CA ASN A 147 -11.65 -8.69 4.80
C ASN A 147 -10.63 -7.83 4.04
N ASN A 148 -9.51 -7.47 4.67
CA ASN A 148 -8.38 -6.85 3.97
C ASN A 148 -7.79 -7.79 2.91
N ILE A 149 -7.53 -9.06 3.26
CA ILE A 149 -7.10 -10.08 2.30
C ILE A 149 -8.19 -10.35 1.26
N LYS A 150 -9.43 -10.54 1.73
CA LYS A 150 -10.59 -10.85 0.88
C LYS A 150 -10.83 -9.79 -0.19
N ALA A 151 -10.61 -8.51 0.10
CA ALA A 151 -10.74 -7.43 -0.86
C ALA A 151 -9.85 -7.65 -2.09
N HIS A 152 -8.57 -7.91 -1.87
CA HIS A 152 -7.62 -8.14 -2.97
C HIS A 152 -7.79 -9.50 -3.64
N TYR A 153 -8.21 -10.52 -2.88
CA TYR A 153 -8.55 -11.83 -3.44
C TYR A 153 -9.77 -11.76 -4.39
N LYS A 154 -10.79 -10.95 -4.05
CA LYS A 154 -12.02 -10.84 -4.82
C LYS A 154 -11.97 -9.78 -5.93
N THR A 155 -11.00 -8.88 -5.91
CA THR A 155 -10.91 -7.77 -6.87
C THR A 155 -9.56 -7.69 -7.55
N THR A 156 -8.49 -7.31 -6.87
CA THR A 156 -7.18 -7.05 -7.47
C THR A 156 -6.56 -8.28 -8.16
N GLY A 157 -6.62 -9.43 -7.52
CA GLY A 157 -6.13 -10.69 -8.10
C GLY A 157 -6.85 -11.06 -9.40
N PRO A 158 -8.20 -11.11 -9.41
CA PRO A 158 -9.00 -11.30 -10.63
C PRO A 158 -8.70 -10.29 -11.73
N GLU A 159 -8.58 -9.00 -11.39
CA GLU A 159 -8.28 -7.93 -12.34
C GLU A 159 -6.91 -8.15 -13.01
N ILE A 160 -5.86 -8.43 -12.23
CA ILE A 160 -4.53 -8.73 -12.76
C ILE A 160 -4.57 -9.94 -13.71
N TRP A 161 -5.23 -11.01 -13.30
CA TRP A 161 -5.38 -12.22 -14.10
C TRP A 161 -6.06 -11.94 -15.44
N GLN A 162 -7.19 -11.22 -15.41
CA GLN A 162 -7.96 -10.87 -16.59
C GLN A 162 -7.19 -9.90 -17.49
N GLN A 163 -6.62 -8.83 -16.92
CA GLN A 163 -5.93 -7.78 -17.67
C GLN A 163 -4.63 -8.25 -18.32
N THR A 164 -4.03 -9.34 -17.79
CA THR A 164 -2.87 -10.00 -18.41
C THR A 164 -3.26 -11.16 -19.34
N ASN A 165 -4.55 -11.38 -19.57
CA ASN A 165 -5.05 -12.57 -20.29
C ASN A 165 -4.48 -13.88 -19.73
N ALA A 166 -4.41 -14.00 -18.40
CA ALA A 166 -3.86 -15.13 -17.66
C ALA A 166 -2.35 -15.38 -17.87
N ALA A 167 -1.62 -14.43 -18.44
CA ALA A 167 -0.20 -14.57 -18.74
C ALA A 167 0.75 -13.98 -17.68
N VAL A 168 0.22 -13.47 -16.54
CA VAL A 168 1.04 -12.97 -15.44
C VAL A 168 1.98 -14.07 -14.92
N THR A 169 3.27 -13.77 -14.83
CA THR A 169 4.28 -14.69 -14.31
C THR A 169 4.80 -14.26 -12.94
N HIS A 170 4.85 -12.96 -12.70
CA HIS A 170 5.43 -12.39 -11.47
C HIS A 170 4.61 -11.19 -11.01
N VAL A 171 4.50 -11.02 -9.69
CA VAL A 171 3.93 -9.82 -9.07
C VAL A 171 4.86 -9.33 -7.98
N LEU A 172 5.19 -8.02 -7.98
CA LEU A 172 6.04 -7.37 -6.98
C LEU A 172 5.21 -6.34 -6.21
N VAL A 173 5.08 -6.51 -4.89
CA VAL A 173 4.17 -5.77 -4.02
C VAL A 173 4.88 -5.24 -2.78
N GLY A 174 4.76 -3.96 -2.48
CA GLY A 174 5.19 -3.41 -1.20
C GLY A 174 4.35 -3.94 -0.03
N VAL A 175 5.00 -4.47 1.02
CA VAL A 175 4.32 -5.14 2.13
C VAL A 175 4.14 -4.21 3.32
N GLY A 176 2.89 -3.79 3.57
CA GLY A 176 2.48 -3.04 4.76
C GLY A 176 1.64 -3.90 5.71
N THR A 177 0.32 -3.96 5.56
CA THR A 177 -0.54 -4.86 6.36
C THR A 177 -0.44 -6.33 5.93
N GLY A 178 0.07 -6.57 4.72
CA GLY A 178 0.07 -7.90 4.11
C GLY A 178 -1.18 -8.23 3.29
N GLY A 179 -2.27 -7.46 3.42
CA GLY A 179 -3.54 -7.78 2.77
C GLY A 179 -3.47 -7.84 1.25
N SER A 180 -2.78 -6.88 0.62
CA SER A 180 -2.65 -6.82 -0.85
C SER A 180 -1.87 -8.03 -1.39
N ILE A 181 -0.66 -8.26 -0.89
CA ILE A 181 0.18 -9.38 -1.36
C ILE A 181 -0.48 -10.74 -1.10
N SER A 182 -1.13 -10.89 0.08
CA SER A 182 -1.80 -12.13 0.45
C SER A 182 -3.04 -12.41 -0.41
N GLY A 183 -3.87 -11.40 -0.62
CA GLY A 183 -5.09 -11.55 -1.43
C GLY A 183 -4.77 -11.82 -2.90
N ILE A 184 -3.85 -11.04 -3.49
CA ILE A 184 -3.36 -11.24 -4.86
C ILE A 184 -2.73 -12.65 -4.99
N GLY A 185 -1.83 -12.99 -4.06
CA GLY A 185 -1.10 -14.26 -4.09
C GLY A 185 -2.02 -15.47 -3.97
N ARG A 186 -3.00 -15.47 -3.06
CA ARG A 186 -4.00 -16.55 -2.95
C ARG A 186 -4.72 -16.76 -4.29
N PHE A 187 -5.27 -15.70 -4.86
CA PHE A 187 -6.03 -15.80 -6.09
C PHE A 187 -5.18 -16.31 -7.26
N LEU A 188 -4.00 -15.72 -7.47
CA LEU A 188 -3.15 -16.08 -8.62
C LEU A 188 -2.58 -17.48 -8.50
N LYS A 189 -2.13 -17.90 -7.31
CA LYS A 189 -1.60 -19.25 -7.10
C LYS A 189 -2.66 -20.34 -7.18
N GLU A 190 -3.91 -20.06 -6.86
CA GLU A 190 -5.03 -20.98 -7.13
C GLU A 190 -5.27 -21.21 -8.63
N ARG A 191 -4.98 -20.22 -9.48
CA ARG A 191 -5.11 -20.29 -10.94
C ARG A 191 -3.86 -20.90 -11.61
N ASN A 192 -2.70 -20.45 -11.16
CA ASN A 192 -1.41 -20.91 -11.64
C ASN A 192 -0.38 -20.90 -10.49
N PRO A 193 -0.07 -22.06 -9.89
CA PRO A 193 0.90 -22.16 -8.80
C PRO A 193 2.32 -21.71 -9.16
N GLN A 194 2.64 -21.58 -10.45
CA GLN A 194 3.97 -21.13 -10.91
C GLN A 194 4.16 -19.61 -10.82
N VAL A 195 3.08 -18.83 -10.70
CA VAL A 195 3.17 -17.37 -10.54
C VAL A 195 4.00 -17.05 -9.30
N LYS A 196 5.01 -16.22 -9.46
CA LYS A 196 5.87 -15.77 -8.37
C LYS A 196 5.29 -14.52 -7.70
N ILE A 197 5.12 -14.59 -6.41
CA ILE A 197 4.61 -13.50 -5.57
C ILE A 197 5.75 -12.99 -4.71
N TRP A 198 6.23 -11.80 -5.01
CA TRP A 198 7.35 -11.18 -4.34
C TRP A 198 6.91 -9.95 -3.54
N GLY A 199 7.41 -9.85 -2.33
CA GLY A 199 7.20 -8.70 -1.47
C GLY A 199 8.40 -7.77 -1.44
N VAL A 200 8.14 -6.50 -1.12
CA VAL A 200 9.16 -5.49 -0.85
C VAL A 200 8.92 -4.90 0.53
N GLU A 201 9.96 -4.86 1.35
CA GLU A 201 9.95 -4.21 2.64
C GLU A 201 11.16 -3.29 2.82
N PRO A 202 11.10 -2.28 3.71
CA PRO A 202 12.27 -1.52 4.11
C PRO A 202 13.30 -2.40 4.83
N LYS A 203 14.57 -2.05 4.75
CA LYS A 203 15.60 -2.61 5.64
C LYS A 203 15.15 -2.42 7.09
N ASN A 204 15.45 -3.41 7.93
CA ASN A 204 15.04 -3.47 9.35
C ASN A 204 13.53 -3.64 9.60
N SER A 205 12.75 -4.07 8.62
CA SER A 205 11.40 -4.61 8.80
C SER A 205 11.46 -6.12 9.04
N VAL A 206 10.33 -6.76 9.34
CA VAL A 206 10.30 -8.11 9.93
C VAL A 206 9.96 -9.24 8.98
N TYR A 207 9.43 -8.96 7.79
CA TYR A 207 8.88 -10.01 6.92
C TYR A 207 9.93 -10.98 6.39
N HIS A 208 11.11 -10.48 6.01
CA HIS A 208 12.19 -11.36 5.51
C HIS A 208 12.71 -12.32 6.58
N LEU A 209 12.77 -11.88 7.87
CA LEU A 209 13.11 -12.75 8.99
C LEU A 209 12.03 -13.81 9.20
N PHE A 210 10.77 -13.39 9.19
CA PHE A 210 9.62 -14.28 9.30
C PHE A 210 9.57 -15.31 8.18
N MET A 211 9.83 -14.91 6.94
CA MET A 211 9.92 -15.84 5.80
C MET A 211 10.99 -16.90 6.00
N LYS A 212 12.10 -16.55 6.61
CA LYS A 212 13.24 -17.44 6.90
C LYS A 212 13.09 -18.24 8.20
N ASN A 213 11.96 -18.14 8.91
CA ASN A 213 11.73 -18.70 10.26
C ASN A 213 12.82 -18.27 11.27
N LYS A 214 13.37 -17.07 11.13
CA LYS A 214 14.32 -16.50 12.09
C LYS A 214 13.58 -15.74 13.17
N PRO A 215 14.12 -15.71 14.41
CA PRO A 215 13.57 -14.87 15.46
C PRO A 215 13.60 -13.40 15.03
N ILE A 216 12.60 -12.64 15.45
CA ILE A 216 12.52 -11.20 15.24
C ILE A 216 13.14 -10.57 16.50
N PRO A 217 14.33 -9.94 16.42
CA PRO A 217 14.95 -9.30 17.56
C PRO A 217 14.15 -8.03 17.92
N GLU A 218 13.66 -7.94 19.14
CA GLU A 218 12.87 -6.78 19.59
C GLU A 218 13.67 -5.47 19.55
N GLU A 219 14.97 -5.53 19.75
CA GLU A 219 15.87 -4.36 19.82
C GLU A 219 16.36 -3.85 18.45
N GLU A 220 16.36 -4.68 17.42
CA GLU A 220 16.92 -4.36 16.10
C GLU A 220 15.88 -3.88 15.08
N VAL A 221 14.60 -4.00 15.38
CA VAL A 221 13.53 -3.59 14.47
C VAL A 221 13.35 -2.08 14.51
N ARG A 222 14.33 -1.35 13.96
CA ARG A 222 14.20 0.08 13.72
C ARG A 222 13.54 0.27 12.36
N PHE A 223 12.38 0.83 12.39
CA PHE A 223 11.57 1.10 11.22
C PHE A 223 12.23 2.17 10.34
N ASP A 224 12.83 1.77 9.23
CA ASP A 224 13.26 2.72 8.21
C ASP A 224 12.00 3.18 7.45
N ALA A 225 11.61 4.43 7.68
CA ALA A 225 10.29 4.93 7.32
C ALA A 225 10.11 5.13 5.82
N ILE A 226 9.75 4.07 5.10
CA ILE A 226 9.11 4.13 3.79
C ILE A 226 7.61 4.07 4.02
N GLU A 227 6.93 5.19 3.84
CA GLU A 227 5.50 5.29 4.16
C GLU A 227 4.68 4.26 3.38
N GLY A 228 3.80 3.54 4.09
CA GLY A 228 2.91 2.52 3.53
C GLY A 228 3.41 1.08 3.65
N ILE A 229 4.72 0.83 3.80
CA ILE A 229 5.31 -0.51 3.88
C ILE A 229 6.22 -0.69 5.09
N GLY A 230 6.54 -1.95 5.40
CA GLY A 230 7.35 -2.33 6.57
C GLY A 230 6.55 -2.33 7.86
N ARG A 231 6.96 -3.21 8.79
CA ARG A 231 6.36 -3.34 10.14
C ARG A 231 7.41 -3.81 11.13
N THR A 232 7.08 -3.63 12.42
CA THR A 232 7.85 -4.16 13.56
C THR A 232 7.26 -5.47 14.10
N PHE A 233 6.14 -5.92 13.55
CA PHE A 233 5.42 -7.15 13.90
C PHE A 233 4.80 -7.77 12.65
N ILE A 234 4.40 -9.04 12.73
CA ILE A 234 3.70 -9.71 11.63
C ILE A 234 2.19 -9.55 11.78
N PRO A 235 1.53 -8.80 10.89
CA PRO A 235 0.08 -8.68 10.90
C PRO A 235 -0.62 -10.00 10.56
N GLY A 236 -1.82 -10.21 11.13
CA GLY A 236 -2.67 -11.37 10.77
C GLY A 236 -3.17 -11.36 9.33
N ALA A 237 -3.10 -10.22 8.64
CA ALA A 237 -3.42 -10.11 7.22
C ALA A 237 -2.26 -10.51 6.28
N PHE A 238 -1.12 -10.98 6.81
CA PHE A 238 -0.01 -11.49 6.01
C PHE A 238 -0.04 -13.01 5.93
N ASP A 239 -0.18 -13.55 4.73
CA ASP A 239 -0.16 -14.99 4.47
C ASP A 239 1.18 -15.42 3.86
N LYS A 240 2.05 -15.99 4.71
CA LYS A 240 3.36 -16.48 4.32
C LYS A 240 3.31 -17.55 3.22
N GLN A 241 2.23 -18.35 3.17
CA GLN A 241 2.16 -19.52 2.28
C GLN A 241 2.10 -19.15 0.79
N VAL A 242 1.63 -17.94 0.48
CA VAL A 242 1.48 -17.49 -0.91
C VAL A 242 2.61 -16.58 -1.38
N VAL A 243 3.55 -16.23 -0.50
CA VAL A 243 4.67 -15.34 -0.80
C VAL A 243 5.94 -16.16 -1.05
N ASP A 244 6.56 -15.99 -2.21
CA ASP A 244 7.77 -16.74 -2.57
C ASP A 244 9.04 -16.09 -2.02
N HIS A 245 9.11 -14.75 -1.99
CA HIS A 245 10.29 -14.02 -1.52
C HIS A 245 9.95 -12.62 -1.04
N ILE A 246 10.77 -12.09 -0.12
CA ILE A 246 10.72 -10.69 0.33
C ILE A 246 12.08 -10.04 0.05
N PHE A 247 12.08 -9.00 -0.79
CA PHE A 247 13.22 -8.14 -1.04
C PHE A 247 13.26 -6.98 -0.05
N GLN A 248 14.45 -6.67 0.42
CA GLN A 248 14.68 -5.52 1.29
C GLN A 248 15.27 -4.36 0.51
N ILE A 249 14.79 -3.15 0.79
CA ILE A 249 15.24 -1.93 0.12
C ILE A 249 15.51 -0.79 1.13
N GLY A 250 16.54 0.00 0.86
CA GLY A 250 16.84 1.20 1.64
C GLY A 250 15.96 2.38 1.23
N LYS A 251 15.67 3.27 2.19
CA LYS A 251 14.91 4.50 1.96
C LYS A 251 15.55 5.38 0.90
N ASP A 252 16.87 5.61 0.98
CA ASP A 252 17.59 6.50 0.05
C ASP A 252 17.52 5.99 -1.39
N LYS A 253 17.63 4.67 -1.60
CA LYS A 253 17.47 4.07 -2.93
C LYS A 253 16.05 4.29 -3.46
N SER A 254 15.04 4.19 -2.60
CA SER A 254 13.64 4.46 -2.99
C SER A 254 13.43 5.92 -3.37
N VAL A 255 14.02 6.87 -2.61
CA VAL A 255 13.98 8.31 -2.94
C VAL A 255 14.66 8.58 -4.28
N SER A 256 15.87 8.05 -4.47
CA SER A 256 16.62 8.19 -5.73
C SER A 256 15.83 7.65 -6.93
N MET A 257 15.18 6.50 -6.76
CA MET A 257 14.37 5.90 -7.82
C MET A 257 13.13 6.73 -8.16
N ALA A 258 12.48 7.34 -7.14
CA ALA A 258 11.36 8.24 -7.37
C ALA A 258 11.77 9.46 -8.19
N HIS A 259 12.91 10.07 -7.89
CA HIS A 259 13.46 11.21 -8.62
C HIS A 259 13.83 10.81 -10.05
N GLN A 260 14.54 9.69 -10.21
CA GLN A 260 14.92 9.20 -11.53
C GLN A 260 13.70 8.93 -12.42
N TYR A 261 12.67 8.26 -11.89
CA TYR A 261 11.46 7.97 -12.65
C TYR A 261 10.70 9.25 -13.04
N LEU A 262 10.66 10.25 -12.14
CA LEU A 262 10.10 11.56 -12.46
C LEU A 262 10.85 12.26 -13.60
N GLU A 263 12.19 12.22 -13.59
CA GLU A 263 13.01 12.80 -14.66
C GLU A 263 12.84 12.08 -16.01
N GLU A 264 12.73 10.75 -15.97
CA GLU A 264 12.67 9.91 -17.16
C GLU A 264 11.26 9.79 -17.75
N GLN A 265 10.22 9.79 -16.91
CA GLN A 265 8.83 9.52 -17.32
C GLN A 265 7.85 10.67 -17.05
N GLY A 266 8.25 11.67 -16.26
CA GLY A 266 7.37 12.78 -15.88
C GLY A 266 6.27 12.39 -14.87
N GLU A 267 6.34 11.22 -14.26
CA GLU A 267 5.34 10.71 -13.32
C GLU A 267 5.85 10.70 -11.87
N LEU A 268 4.99 11.13 -10.94
CA LEU A 268 5.26 11.10 -9.51
C LEU A 268 4.88 9.75 -8.90
N LEU A 269 5.86 8.99 -8.46
CA LEU A 269 5.63 7.74 -7.73
C LEU A 269 5.27 7.98 -6.28
N GLY A 270 4.29 7.23 -5.76
CA GLY A 270 4.10 7.09 -4.32
C GLY A 270 5.32 6.45 -3.66
N PHE A 271 5.53 6.68 -2.36
CA PHE A 271 6.77 6.24 -1.71
C PHE A 271 6.96 4.71 -1.76
N SER A 272 5.90 3.95 -1.51
CA SER A 272 5.94 2.50 -1.63
C SER A 272 6.05 2.00 -3.07
N SER A 273 5.52 2.76 -4.05
CA SER A 273 5.70 2.47 -5.49
C SER A 273 7.16 2.65 -5.90
N ALA A 274 7.80 3.72 -5.42
CA ALA A 274 9.23 3.96 -5.62
C ALA A 274 10.10 2.86 -5.00
N ALA A 275 9.71 2.34 -3.81
CA ALA A 275 10.40 1.22 -3.18
C ALA A 275 10.26 -0.08 -3.99
N VAL A 276 9.09 -0.34 -4.58
CA VAL A 276 8.86 -1.50 -5.47
C VAL A 276 9.78 -1.40 -6.71
N LEU A 277 9.83 -0.24 -7.33
CA LEU A 277 10.70 -0.03 -8.49
C LEU A 277 12.19 -0.08 -8.12
N ALA A 278 12.57 0.47 -6.95
CA ALA A 278 13.93 0.39 -6.43
C ALA A 278 14.37 -1.06 -6.14
N ALA A 279 13.45 -1.89 -5.63
CA ALA A 279 13.73 -3.31 -5.39
C ALA A 279 13.91 -4.09 -6.71
N LEU A 280 13.13 -3.78 -7.74
CA LEU A 280 13.37 -4.32 -9.08
C LEU A 280 14.76 -3.94 -9.58
N ASP A 281 15.12 -2.66 -9.52
CA ASP A 281 16.42 -2.15 -9.99
C ASP A 281 17.61 -2.79 -9.25
N GLU A 282 17.51 -2.91 -7.91
CA GLU A 282 18.62 -3.42 -7.08
C GLU A 282 18.78 -4.95 -7.17
N HIS A 283 17.69 -5.67 -7.45
CA HIS A 283 17.67 -7.13 -7.36
C HIS A 283 17.31 -7.84 -8.68
N VAL A 284 17.23 -7.13 -9.80
CA VAL A 284 16.83 -7.71 -11.10
C VAL A 284 17.63 -8.95 -11.48
N ASP A 285 18.94 -8.95 -11.25
CA ASP A 285 19.82 -10.08 -11.55
C ASP A 285 19.46 -11.36 -10.75
N LYS A 286 18.89 -11.18 -9.55
CA LYS A 286 18.44 -12.29 -8.68
C LYS A 286 17.04 -12.77 -9.02
N MET A 287 16.28 -11.98 -9.74
CA MET A 287 14.91 -12.29 -10.13
C MET A 287 14.82 -13.28 -11.29
N ASN A 288 15.92 -13.44 -12.06
CA ASN A 288 16.00 -14.34 -13.20
C ASN A 288 14.84 -14.18 -14.20
N LEU A 289 14.43 -12.94 -14.42
CA LEU A 289 13.35 -12.59 -15.36
C LEU A 289 13.74 -12.90 -16.80
N LYS A 290 12.80 -13.42 -17.55
CA LYS A 290 12.93 -13.71 -18.97
C LYS A 290 12.23 -12.64 -19.80
N GLU A 291 12.57 -12.57 -21.07
CA GLU A 291 12.03 -11.58 -22.00
C GLU A 291 10.51 -11.72 -22.20
N ASP A 292 9.99 -12.94 -22.15
CA ASP A 292 8.58 -13.28 -22.28
C ASP A 292 7.81 -13.27 -20.96
N ASP A 293 8.47 -13.07 -19.81
CA ASP A 293 7.79 -12.91 -18.52
C ASP A 293 6.92 -11.66 -18.48
N GLN A 294 5.84 -11.73 -17.72
CA GLN A 294 4.99 -10.59 -17.39
C GLN A 294 5.08 -10.28 -15.89
N LEU A 295 5.84 -9.24 -15.57
CA LEU A 295 6.00 -8.75 -14.20
C LEU A 295 5.04 -7.60 -13.94
N VAL A 296 4.14 -7.79 -12.99
CA VAL A 296 3.25 -6.74 -12.48
C VAL A 296 3.88 -6.03 -11.29
N LEU A 297 4.10 -4.74 -11.40
CA LEU A 297 4.46 -3.86 -10.29
C LEU A 297 3.18 -3.27 -9.69
N PHE A 298 2.97 -3.47 -8.40
CA PHE A 298 1.81 -2.94 -7.72
C PHE A 298 2.10 -1.54 -7.15
N PHE A 299 1.49 -0.51 -7.73
CA PHE A 299 1.63 0.88 -7.32
C PHE A 299 0.38 1.33 -6.53
N PRO A 300 0.47 1.32 -5.17
CA PRO A 300 -0.70 1.46 -4.31
C PRO A 300 -1.26 2.88 -4.22
N ASP A 301 -0.44 3.91 -4.47
CA ASP A 301 -0.84 5.32 -4.43
C ASP A 301 0.06 6.21 -5.30
N HIS A 302 -0.28 7.50 -5.40
CA HIS A 302 0.41 8.47 -6.24
C HIS A 302 1.34 9.38 -5.43
N GLY A 303 2.39 9.88 -6.08
CA GLY A 303 3.42 10.71 -5.45
C GLY A 303 2.97 12.09 -5.00
N ASN A 304 1.82 12.60 -5.46
CA ASN A 304 1.27 13.88 -5.03
C ASN A 304 1.02 13.96 -3.51
N ARG A 305 0.91 12.81 -2.83
CA ARG A 305 0.80 12.72 -1.37
C ARG A 305 2.13 12.91 -0.63
N TYR A 306 3.23 12.94 -1.36
CA TYR A 306 4.59 12.88 -0.80
C TYR A 306 5.47 14.02 -1.28
N ILE A 307 4.91 15.10 -1.85
CA ILE A 307 5.67 16.23 -2.40
C ILE A 307 6.68 16.76 -1.38
N ASN A 308 6.23 17.02 -0.16
CA ASN A 308 7.08 17.57 0.91
C ASN A 308 8.04 16.54 1.55
N LYS A 309 7.86 15.23 1.29
CA LYS A 309 8.69 14.18 1.88
C LYS A 309 9.66 13.54 0.88
N LEU A 310 9.20 13.36 -0.34
CA LEU A 310 9.91 12.59 -1.36
C LEU A 310 10.51 13.50 -2.43
N TYR A 311 9.86 14.62 -2.74
CA TYR A 311 10.24 15.48 -3.87
C TYR A 311 10.70 16.89 -3.48
N GLN A 312 10.65 17.27 -2.18
CA GLN A 312 11.00 18.62 -1.72
C GLN A 312 12.41 19.07 -2.14
N ASN A 313 13.38 18.17 -2.12
CA ASN A 313 14.77 18.43 -2.49
C ASN A 313 15.11 17.97 -3.92
N HIS A 314 14.10 17.68 -4.71
CA HIS A 314 14.31 17.31 -6.10
C HIS A 314 14.57 18.58 -6.94
N HIS A 315 15.78 18.72 -7.43
CA HIS A 315 16.17 19.74 -8.38
C HIS A 315 16.31 19.05 -9.75
N PRO A 316 15.39 19.29 -10.70
CA PRO A 316 15.52 18.70 -12.03
C PRO A 316 16.86 19.11 -12.63
N HIS A 317 17.66 18.12 -13.06
CA HIS A 317 18.90 18.40 -13.75
C HIS A 317 18.64 19.23 -15.00
N LYS A 318 19.38 20.33 -15.20
CA LYS A 318 19.27 21.27 -16.35
C LYS A 318 19.63 20.64 -17.71
N LYS A 319 19.40 19.35 -17.94
CA LYS A 319 19.71 18.67 -19.21
C LYS A 319 18.72 18.87 -20.35
N ILE A 320 17.67 19.68 -20.19
CA ILE A 320 16.66 19.90 -21.26
C ILE A 320 17.07 21.00 -22.26
N LYS A 321 18.30 21.57 -22.21
CA LYS A 321 18.69 22.64 -23.13
C LYS A 321 19.63 22.26 -24.28
N GLU A 322 20.12 21.06 -24.39
CA GLU A 322 21.08 20.72 -25.45
C GLU A 322 20.48 20.09 -26.72
N ASN A 323 19.25 19.58 -26.68
CA ASN A 323 18.68 18.90 -27.85
C ASN A 323 17.72 19.77 -28.72
N TYR A 324 17.47 21.03 -28.34
CA TYR A 324 16.64 21.94 -29.17
C TYR A 324 17.45 22.87 -30.10
N ASN A 325 18.76 22.95 -29.96
CA ASN A 325 19.61 23.81 -30.80
C ASN A 325 20.39 23.08 -31.91
N ALA A 326 20.08 21.81 -32.17
CA ALA A 326 20.75 21.04 -33.24
C ALA A 326 19.85 20.82 -34.46
N SER A 327 18.75 21.58 -34.61
CA SER A 327 17.85 21.50 -35.77
C SER A 327 17.31 22.89 -36.14
N ILE A 328 18.21 23.84 -36.45
CA ILE A 328 17.94 25.00 -37.27
C ILE A 328 19.10 25.16 -38.26
#